data_3a0e1723cb04a262691ffa88be262cf4
#
_entry.id   3a0e1723cb04a262691ffa88be262cf4
#
_cell.length_a   1.000
_cell.length_b   1.000
_cell.length_c   1.000
_cell.angle_alpha   90.00
_cell.angle_beta   90.00
_cell.angle_gamma   90.00
#
_symmetry.space_group_name_H-M   'P 1'
#
loop_
_entity.id
_entity.type
_entity.pdbx_description
1 polymer ?
#
loop_
_entity_poly.entity_id
_entity_poly.type
_entity_poly.pdbx_seq_one_letter_code
_entity_poly.pdbx_strand_id
1 'polypeptide(L)'
;MENEKPLILVSNDDGVMAKGINELVKFLRPLGDIVVMAPDAPRSGSGCALTVTQPVHYQLVKKEVGLTVYKCSGTPTDCIKLARNTVLDRTPDLVVGGINHGDNSATNVHYSGTMGVVFEGCLNGIPSIGFSLCNHAPDADFEAAGPYIRSIAAMVLELSLIHISEPTRPLYIS
;
A
#
# COMPACT_ATOMS: atom_id res chain seq x y z
N MET A 1 -18.27 22.06 -1.18
CA MET A 1 -17.45 21.09 -0.45
C MET A 1 -16.10 21.06 -1.17
N GLU A 2 -15.00 21.47 -0.53
CA GLU A 2 -13.68 21.28 -1.10
C GLU A 2 -13.50 19.78 -1.33
N ASN A 3 -13.12 19.43 -2.54
CA ASN A 3 -12.87 18.03 -2.91
C ASN A 3 -11.61 17.60 -2.15
N GLU A 4 -11.79 16.91 -1.03
CA GLU A 4 -10.67 16.42 -0.21
C GLU A 4 -9.80 15.49 -1.10
N LYS A 5 -8.48 15.71 -1.09
CA LYS A 5 -7.57 14.89 -1.89
C LYS A 5 -7.65 13.43 -1.46
N PRO A 6 -7.55 12.47 -2.39
CA PRO A 6 -7.46 11.07 -2.03
C PRO A 6 -6.35 10.81 -1.01
N LEU A 7 -6.61 9.96 -0.02
CA LEU A 7 -5.64 9.48 0.96
C LEU A 7 -5.16 8.10 0.56
N ILE A 8 -3.87 7.96 0.31
CA ILE A 8 -3.25 6.70 -0.14
C ILE A 8 -2.33 6.18 0.97
N LEU A 9 -2.61 4.97 1.46
CA LEU A 9 -1.75 4.28 2.42
C LEU A 9 -0.81 3.33 1.67
N VAL A 10 0.51 3.48 1.91
CA VAL A 10 1.55 2.73 1.21
C VAL A 10 2.39 1.91 2.18
N SER A 11 2.68 0.67 1.82
CA SER A 11 3.61 -0.21 2.55
C SER A 11 4.36 -1.15 1.60
N ASN A 12 5.35 -1.88 2.13
CA ASN A 12 6.10 -2.91 1.43
C ASN A 12 6.66 -3.94 2.42
N ASP A 13 7.39 -4.94 1.94
CA ASP A 13 8.14 -5.90 2.75
C ASP A 13 9.68 -5.74 2.65
N ASP A 14 10.17 -4.90 1.73
CA ASP A 14 11.60 -4.60 1.58
C ASP A 14 12.11 -3.57 2.60
N GLY A 15 11.19 -2.89 3.31
CA GLY A 15 11.50 -1.88 4.32
C GLY A 15 11.34 -0.44 3.84
N VAL A 16 11.15 0.47 4.80
CA VAL A 16 10.83 1.90 4.55
C VAL A 16 11.89 2.65 3.75
N MET A 17 13.15 2.21 3.78
CA MET A 17 14.26 2.83 3.06
C MET A 17 14.52 2.22 1.67
N ALA A 18 13.77 1.18 1.29
CA ALA A 18 13.96 0.49 0.02
C ALA A 18 13.69 1.42 -1.18
N LYS A 19 14.44 1.19 -2.29
CA LYS A 19 14.28 1.98 -3.52
C LYS A 19 12.85 1.87 -4.07
N GLY A 20 12.28 0.65 -4.08
CA GLY A 20 10.96 0.39 -4.63
C GLY A 20 9.86 1.23 -4.00
N ILE A 21 9.78 1.33 -2.67
CA ILE A 21 8.75 2.12 -2.00
C ILE A 21 8.96 3.62 -2.21
N ASN A 22 10.21 4.09 -2.29
CA ASN A 22 10.50 5.49 -2.55
C ASN A 22 10.08 5.91 -3.97
N GLU A 23 10.33 5.06 -4.98
CA GLU A 23 9.84 5.29 -6.34
C GLU A 23 8.31 5.20 -6.42
N LEU A 24 7.69 4.25 -5.72
CA LEU A 24 6.24 4.14 -5.64
C LEU A 24 5.61 5.43 -5.11
N VAL A 25 6.12 5.96 -4.01
CA VAL A 25 5.67 7.23 -3.43
C VAL A 25 5.80 8.37 -4.42
N LYS A 26 6.93 8.48 -5.12
CA LYS A 26 7.16 9.50 -6.17
C LYS A 26 6.09 9.44 -7.26
N PHE A 27 5.74 8.22 -7.72
CA PHE A 27 4.73 8.04 -8.76
C PHE A 27 3.31 8.33 -8.30
N LEU A 28 2.98 8.07 -7.02
CA LEU A 28 1.63 8.25 -6.47
C LEU A 28 1.35 9.68 -5.98
N ARG A 29 2.37 10.48 -5.64
CA ARG A 29 2.20 11.85 -5.11
C ARG A 29 1.28 12.77 -5.95
N PRO A 30 1.25 12.70 -7.27
CA PRO A 30 0.32 13.51 -8.07
C PRO A 30 -1.15 13.16 -7.86
N LEU A 31 -1.46 11.97 -7.33
CA LEU A 31 -2.83 11.45 -7.19
C LEU A 31 -3.49 11.81 -5.85
N GLY A 32 -2.71 12.06 -4.80
CA GLY A 32 -3.29 12.31 -3.48
C GLY A 32 -2.26 12.56 -2.37
N ASP A 33 -2.75 12.65 -1.16
CA ASP A 33 -1.92 12.69 0.05
C ASP A 33 -1.51 11.26 0.43
N ILE A 34 -0.23 11.10 0.80
CA ILE A 34 0.35 9.77 1.03
C ILE A 34 0.76 9.63 2.49
N VAL A 35 0.35 8.52 3.08
CA VAL A 35 0.90 8.02 4.33
C VAL A 35 1.63 6.70 4.04
N VAL A 36 2.90 6.66 4.39
CA VAL A 36 3.73 5.46 4.35
C VAL A 36 3.85 4.91 5.76
N MET A 37 3.54 3.64 5.95
CA MET A 37 3.97 2.89 7.12
C MET A 37 4.55 1.55 6.63
N ALA A 38 5.85 1.38 6.78
CA ALA A 38 6.57 0.21 6.27
C ALA A 38 7.54 -0.34 7.33
N PRO A 39 7.92 -1.62 7.21
CA PRO A 39 8.87 -2.23 8.14
C PRO A 39 10.19 -1.45 8.21
N ASP A 40 10.80 -1.44 9.39
CA ASP A 40 12.12 -0.83 9.65
C ASP A 40 13.28 -1.63 9.03
N ALA A 41 13.04 -2.90 8.69
CA ALA A 41 13.97 -3.82 8.04
C ALA A 41 13.20 -4.74 7.09
N PRO A 42 13.88 -5.39 6.11
CA PRO A 42 13.26 -6.34 5.21
C PRO A 42 12.54 -7.48 5.93
N ARG A 43 11.34 -7.84 5.45
CA ARG A 43 10.45 -8.89 5.97
C ARG A 43 10.00 -9.84 4.85
N SER A 44 10.89 -10.14 3.92
CA SER A 44 10.61 -11.04 2.80
C SER A 44 10.07 -12.39 3.27
N GLY A 45 9.05 -12.91 2.58
CA GLY A 45 8.42 -14.18 2.94
C GLY A 45 7.49 -14.11 4.14
N SER A 46 7.16 -12.93 4.66
CA SER A 46 6.24 -12.78 5.80
C SER A 46 4.78 -13.08 5.44
N GLY A 47 4.41 -13.07 4.17
CA GLY A 47 3.02 -13.28 3.74
C GLY A 47 2.05 -12.35 4.47
N CYS A 48 0.95 -12.91 4.97
CA CYS A 48 -0.05 -12.19 5.78
C CYS A 48 0.19 -12.33 7.29
N ALA A 49 1.41 -12.65 7.73
CA ALA A 49 1.70 -12.88 9.15
C ALA A 49 1.49 -11.62 9.99
N LEU A 50 0.96 -11.83 11.20
CA LEU A 50 0.83 -10.82 12.24
C LEU A 50 1.83 -11.06 13.37
N THR A 51 2.34 -10.00 13.96
CA THR A 51 3.17 -10.07 15.16
C THR A 51 2.31 -10.18 16.41
N VAL A 52 2.23 -11.36 17.01
CA VAL A 52 1.37 -11.62 18.19
C VAL A 52 2.15 -11.84 19.47
N THR A 53 3.48 -12.02 19.40
CA THR A 53 4.31 -12.42 20.55
C THR A 53 5.07 -11.27 21.20
N GLN A 54 5.09 -10.09 20.56
CA GLN A 54 5.82 -8.93 21.07
C GLN A 54 5.11 -7.63 20.67
N PRO A 55 5.31 -6.53 21.42
CA PRO A 55 4.80 -5.23 21.06
C PRO A 55 5.34 -4.76 19.70
N VAL A 56 4.47 -4.17 18.87
CA VAL A 56 4.85 -3.52 17.62
C VAL A 56 4.91 -2.02 17.85
N HIS A 57 6.02 -1.41 17.42
CA HIS A 57 6.29 0.02 17.56
C HIS A 57 6.39 0.69 16.21
N TYR A 58 6.01 1.96 16.15
CA TYR A 58 6.23 2.80 14.99
C TYR A 58 6.85 4.13 15.36
N GLN A 59 7.54 4.75 14.42
CA GLN A 59 8.20 6.04 14.60
C GLN A 59 8.04 6.88 13.33
N LEU A 60 7.74 8.18 13.53
CA LEU A 60 7.74 9.16 12.44
C LEU A 60 9.16 9.31 11.89
N VAL A 61 9.33 9.15 10.60
CA VAL A 61 10.60 9.31 9.86
C VAL A 61 10.62 10.65 9.13
N LYS A 62 9.50 11.00 8.49
CA LYS A 62 9.40 12.22 7.68
C LYS A 62 7.97 12.73 7.67
N LYS A 63 7.81 14.06 7.70
CA LYS A 63 6.52 14.72 7.48
C LYS A 63 6.73 15.97 6.63
N GLU A 64 6.01 16.05 5.52
CA GLU A 64 5.97 17.20 4.61
C GLU A 64 4.58 17.33 4.01
N VAL A 65 4.31 18.39 3.27
CA VAL A 65 3.00 18.59 2.62
C VAL A 65 2.71 17.44 1.68
N GLY A 66 1.58 16.76 1.90
CA GLY A 66 1.12 15.62 1.11
C GLY A 66 1.93 14.32 1.29
N LEU A 67 2.80 14.24 2.31
CA LEU A 67 3.52 13.00 2.59
C LEU A 67 3.90 12.89 4.08
N THR A 68 3.50 11.78 4.70
CA THR A 68 3.96 11.39 6.04
C THR A 68 4.51 9.97 5.99
N VAL A 69 5.69 9.75 6.55
CA VAL A 69 6.40 8.47 6.50
C VAL A 69 6.68 7.97 7.91
N TYR A 70 6.26 6.75 8.20
CA TYR A 70 6.54 6.04 9.44
C TYR A 70 7.31 4.75 9.15
N LYS A 71 8.22 4.40 10.04
CA LYS A 71 8.80 3.05 10.12
C LYS A 71 8.15 2.25 11.23
N CYS A 72 8.03 0.94 11.06
CA CYS A 72 7.36 0.03 11.97
C CYS A 72 8.23 -1.20 12.23
N SER A 73 8.23 -1.71 13.47
CA SER A 73 8.99 -2.92 13.83
C SER A 73 8.30 -4.23 13.44
N GLY A 74 7.05 -4.15 12.97
CA GLY A 74 6.21 -5.29 12.61
C GLY A 74 6.35 -5.75 11.15
N THR A 75 5.44 -6.63 10.76
CA THR A 75 5.28 -7.12 9.39
C THR A 75 4.59 -6.07 8.51
N PRO A 76 4.57 -6.23 7.17
CA PRO A 76 3.77 -5.38 6.28
C PRO A 76 2.28 -5.34 6.65
N THR A 77 1.70 -6.48 7.06
CA THR A 77 0.32 -6.57 7.54
C THR A 77 0.11 -5.76 8.82
N ASP A 78 1.05 -5.84 9.78
CA ASP A 78 1.02 -5.01 11.00
C ASP A 78 1.06 -3.52 10.67
N CYS A 79 1.86 -3.13 9.67
CA CYS A 79 1.95 -1.75 9.22
C CYS A 79 0.59 -1.19 8.79
N ILE A 80 -0.16 -1.93 7.97
CA ILE A 80 -1.49 -1.49 7.51
C ILE A 80 -2.47 -1.41 8.68
N LYS A 81 -2.52 -2.45 9.54
CA LYS A 81 -3.36 -2.44 10.74
C LYS A 81 -3.06 -1.26 11.64
N LEU A 82 -1.79 -1.03 11.92
CA LEU A 82 -1.34 0.00 12.86
C LEU A 82 -1.61 1.39 12.30
N ALA A 83 -1.26 1.65 11.02
CA ALA A 83 -1.52 2.92 10.37
C ALA A 83 -3.01 3.29 10.44
N ARG A 84 -3.86 2.36 10.05
CA ARG A 84 -5.32 2.56 10.01
C ARG A 84 -5.93 2.84 11.39
N ASN A 85 -5.43 2.20 12.44
CA ASN A 85 -6.05 2.28 13.77
C ASN A 85 -5.43 3.35 14.68
N THR A 86 -4.25 3.89 14.34
CA THR A 86 -3.52 4.79 15.25
C THR A 86 -3.02 6.09 14.63
N VAL A 87 -2.86 6.13 13.30
CA VAL A 87 -2.20 7.24 12.60
C VAL A 87 -3.16 7.99 11.69
N LEU A 88 -4.02 7.24 10.99
CA LEU A 88 -4.98 7.84 10.06
C LEU A 88 -6.21 8.33 10.81
N ASP A 89 -6.66 9.51 10.48
CA ASP A 89 -7.89 10.13 10.99
C ASP A 89 -9.15 9.75 10.18
N ARG A 90 -8.95 9.19 8.99
CA ARG A 90 -10.01 8.65 8.13
C ARG A 90 -9.55 7.38 7.40
N THR A 91 -10.51 6.63 6.88
CA THR A 91 -10.22 5.46 6.03
C THR A 91 -9.48 5.92 4.77
N PRO A 92 -8.36 5.28 4.38
CA PRO A 92 -7.70 5.60 3.13
C PRO A 92 -8.56 5.19 1.94
N ASP A 93 -8.46 5.94 0.84
CA ASP A 93 -9.19 5.68 -0.40
C ASP A 93 -8.53 4.55 -1.22
N LEU A 94 -7.24 4.30 -0.95
CA LEU A 94 -6.46 3.27 -1.62
C LEU A 94 -5.34 2.77 -0.71
N VAL A 95 -5.12 1.46 -0.69
CA VAL A 95 -3.92 0.83 -0.11
C VAL A 95 -3.03 0.33 -1.24
N VAL A 96 -1.74 0.66 -1.19
CA VAL A 96 -0.78 0.26 -2.22
C VAL A 96 0.42 -0.46 -1.60
N GLY A 97 0.68 -1.69 -2.06
CA GLY A 97 1.86 -2.48 -1.71
C GLY A 97 2.97 -2.37 -2.75
N GLY A 98 4.23 -2.20 -2.33
CA GLY A 98 5.38 -2.31 -3.24
C GLY A 98 6.25 -1.05 -3.35
N ILE A 99 7.01 -0.88 -4.46
CA ILE A 99 7.19 -1.84 -5.56
C ILE A 99 8.12 -2.95 -5.09
N ASN A 100 7.65 -4.19 -5.17
CA ASN A 100 8.46 -5.34 -4.79
C ASN A 100 9.59 -5.61 -5.80
N HIS A 101 10.78 -5.95 -5.30
CA HIS A 101 11.85 -6.54 -6.10
C HIS A 101 11.58 -8.03 -6.29
N GLY A 102 11.14 -8.41 -7.48
CA GLY A 102 10.84 -9.80 -7.82
C GLY A 102 9.36 -10.09 -7.99
N ASP A 103 9.09 -11.29 -8.47
CA ASP A 103 7.77 -11.76 -8.85
C ASP A 103 6.88 -12.11 -7.65
N ASN A 104 5.65 -11.62 -7.68
CA ASN A 104 4.58 -11.96 -6.72
C ASN A 104 3.40 -12.67 -7.42
N SER A 105 3.63 -13.32 -8.56
CA SER A 105 2.60 -14.05 -9.29
C SER A 105 2.42 -15.50 -8.81
N ALA A 106 1.39 -16.17 -9.29
CA ALA A 106 1.08 -17.56 -9.02
C ALA A 106 1.08 -17.90 -7.50
N THR A 107 1.82 -18.90 -7.08
CA THR A 107 1.90 -19.33 -5.67
C THR A 107 2.65 -18.34 -4.78
N ASN A 108 3.51 -17.48 -5.35
CA ASN A 108 4.25 -16.47 -4.60
C ASN A 108 3.35 -15.44 -3.93
N VAL A 109 2.15 -15.21 -4.44
CA VAL A 109 1.11 -14.38 -3.83
C VAL A 109 0.89 -14.71 -2.34
N HIS A 110 0.88 -15.99 -1.98
CA HIS A 110 0.61 -16.43 -0.60
C HIS A 110 1.75 -16.14 0.39
N TYR A 111 2.97 -16.05 -0.11
CA TYR A 111 4.17 -15.83 0.71
C TYR A 111 4.67 -14.39 0.69
N SER A 112 4.12 -13.58 -0.20
CA SER A 112 4.53 -12.20 -0.40
C SER A 112 4.05 -11.28 0.71
N GLY A 113 4.96 -10.57 1.36
CA GLY A 113 4.62 -9.49 2.30
C GLY A 113 3.96 -8.31 1.61
N THR A 114 4.35 -7.99 0.37
CA THR A 114 3.68 -7.00 -0.49
C THR A 114 2.21 -7.37 -0.72
N MET A 115 1.91 -8.64 -0.97
CA MET A 115 0.52 -9.10 -1.08
C MET A 115 -0.19 -9.14 0.27
N GLY A 116 0.52 -9.33 1.38
CA GLY A 116 -0.01 -9.17 2.72
C GLY A 116 -0.58 -7.77 2.97
N VAL A 117 0.07 -6.73 2.46
CA VAL A 117 -0.45 -5.35 2.45
C VAL A 117 -1.80 -5.26 1.73
N VAL A 118 -1.87 -5.83 0.52
CA VAL A 118 -3.08 -5.82 -0.32
C VAL A 118 -4.22 -6.58 0.35
N PHE A 119 -3.95 -7.78 0.86
CA PHE A 119 -4.96 -8.59 1.54
C PHE A 119 -5.50 -7.90 2.79
N GLU A 120 -4.64 -7.27 3.60
CA GLU A 120 -5.10 -6.54 4.78
C GLU A 120 -5.98 -5.34 4.41
N GLY A 121 -5.64 -4.61 3.34
CA GLY A 121 -6.49 -3.55 2.80
C GLY A 121 -7.86 -4.07 2.35
N CYS A 122 -7.87 -5.13 1.54
CA CYS A 122 -9.10 -5.78 1.04
C CYS A 122 -9.99 -6.31 2.17
N LEU A 123 -9.42 -6.94 3.19
CA LEU A 123 -10.15 -7.42 4.37
C LEU A 123 -10.88 -6.31 5.11
N ASN A 124 -10.40 -5.08 5.00
CA ASN A 124 -11.01 -3.89 5.59
C ASN A 124 -11.92 -3.11 4.61
N GLY A 125 -12.24 -3.69 3.45
CA GLY A 125 -13.11 -3.09 2.44
C GLY A 125 -12.47 -1.92 1.70
N ILE A 126 -11.14 -1.79 1.72
CA ILE A 126 -10.43 -0.70 1.06
C ILE A 126 -9.89 -1.21 -0.29
N PRO A 127 -10.09 -0.49 -1.40
CA PRO A 127 -9.44 -0.80 -2.68
C PRO A 127 -7.93 -0.94 -2.48
N SER A 128 -7.33 -2.02 -2.99
CA SER A 128 -5.93 -2.33 -2.69
C SER A 128 -5.21 -2.92 -3.89
N ILE A 129 -3.98 -2.46 -4.14
CA ILE A 129 -3.16 -2.87 -5.29
C ILE A 129 -1.76 -3.21 -4.83
N GLY A 130 -1.17 -4.27 -5.39
CA GLY A 130 0.25 -4.59 -5.24
C GLY A 130 1.01 -4.40 -6.57
N PHE A 131 2.17 -3.77 -6.50
CA PHE A 131 3.07 -3.61 -7.64
C PHE A 131 4.37 -4.38 -7.42
N SER A 132 4.81 -5.08 -8.45
CA SER A 132 6.05 -5.87 -8.46
C SER A 132 6.79 -5.65 -9.75
N LEU A 133 8.11 -5.56 -9.67
CA LEU A 133 9.00 -5.53 -10.81
C LEU A 133 9.76 -6.86 -10.86
N CYS A 134 9.56 -7.65 -11.93
CA CYS A 134 10.24 -8.93 -12.12
C CYS A 134 11.73 -8.74 -12.47
N ASN A 135 12.43 -7.98 -11.63
CA ASN A 135 13.86 -7.73 -11.74
C ASN A 135 14.47 -7.73 -10.32
N HIS A 136 15.43 -8.62 -10.08
CA HIS A 136 16.12 -8.76 -8.79
C HIS A 136 17.44 -7.99 -8.73
N ALA A 137 17.82 -7.26 -9.80
CA ALA A 137 19.06 -6.52 -9.81
C ALA A 137 19.01 -5.36 -8.77
N PRO A 138 20.08 -5.14 -7.99
CA PRO A 138 20.11 -4.06 -6.98
C PRO A 138 19.93 -2.65 -7.59
N ASP A 139 20.29 -2.49 -8.86
CA ASP A 139 20.18 -1.27 -9.65
C ASP A 139 18.93 -1.23 -10.52
N ALA A 140 17.96 -2.14 -10.31
CA ALA A 140 16.72 -2.19 -11.09
C ALA A 140 16.10 -0.81 -11.33
N ASP A 141 15.74 -0.55 -12.58
CA ASP A 141 15.10 0.69 -13.00
C ASP A 141 13.58 0.57 -12.85
N PHE A 142 13.01 1.39 -11.98
CA PHE A 142 11.58 1.47 -11.75
C PHE A 142 10.88 2.56 -12.58
N GLU A 143 11.63 3.45 -13.25
CA GLU A 143 11.06 4.61 -13.96
C GLU A 143 10.05 4.18 -15.05
N ALA A 144 10.36 3.11 -15.78
CA ALA A 144 9.47 2.59 -16.81
C ALA A 144 8.10 2.12 -16.28
N ALA A 145 8.01 1.73 -15.00
CA ALA A 145 6.77 1.34 -14.35
C ALA A 145 5.89 2.54 -13.95
N GLY A 146 6.48 3.72 -13.79
CA GLY A 146 5.82 4.91 -13.26
C GLY A 146 4.51 5.30 -13.99
N PRO A 147 4.48 5.40 -15.33
CA PRO A 147 3.24 5.70 -16.06
C PRO A 147 2.12 4.68 -15.82
N TYR A 148 2.45 3.39 -15.80
CA TYR A 148 1.51 2.31 -15.55
C TYR A 148 0.96 2.37 -14.12
N ILE A 149 1.83 2.55 -13.13
CA ILE A 149 1.44 2.68 -11.71
C ILE A 149 0.46 3.84 -11.54
N ARG A 150 0.77 5.01 -12.08
CA ARG A 150 -0.12 6.18 -12.01
C ARG A 150 -1.47 5.93 -12.67
N SER A 151 -1.47 5.35 -13.87
CA SER A 151 -2.70 5.08 -14.60
C SER A 151 -3.60 4.09 -13.87
N ILE A 152 -3.04 2.97 -13.39
CA ILE A 152 -3.78 1.95 -12.66
C ILE A 152 -4.32 2.49 -11.33
N ALA A 153 -3.49 3.20 -10.56
CA ALA A 153 -3.91 3.77 -9.28
C ALA A 153 -5.01 4.82 -9.46
N ALA A 154 -4.90 5.70 -10.47
CA ALA A 154 -5.93 6.68 -10.79
C ALA A 154 -7.26 6.00 -11.16
N MET A 155 -7.22 4.98 -12.02
CA MET A 155 -8.41 4.22 -12.41
C MET A 155 -9.11 3.59 -11.20
N VAL A 156 -8.36 2.99 -10.27
CA VAL A 156 -8.96 2.37 -9.08
C VAL A 156 -9.56 3.41 -8.14
N LEU A 157 -8.92 4.57 -7.98
CA LEU A 157 -9.48 5.68 -7.21
C LEU A 157 -10.79 6.20 -7.82
N GLU A 158 -10.86 6.34 -9.15
CA GLU A 158 -12.09 6.75 -9.86
C GLU A 158 -13.20 5.72 -9.69
N LEU A 159 -12.91 4.43 -9.87
CA LEU A 159 -13.89 3.34 -9.70
C LEU A 159 -14.41 3.27 -8.26
N SER A 160 -13.57 3.49 -7.26
CA SER A 160 -13.97 3.54 -5.85
C SER A 160 -14.98 4.67 -5.60
N LEU A 161 -14.79 5.84 -6.18
CA LEU A 161 -15.72 6.98 -6.06
C LEU A 161 -17.09 6.68 -6.70
N ILE A 162 -17.14 5.93 -7.80
CA ILE A 162 -18.39 5.54 -8.47
C ILE A 162 -19.19 4.58 -7.57
N HIS A 163 -18.54 3.63 -6.91
CA HIS A 163 -19.20 2.69 -6.00
C HIS A 163 -19.76 3.35 -4.72
N ILE A 164 -19.20 4.47 -4.28
CA ILE A 164 -19.72 5.26 -3.15
C ILE A 164 -20.94 6.09 -3.55
N SER A 165 -21.02 6.51 -4.80
CA SER A 165 -22.09 7.38 -5.30
C SER A 165 -23.33 6.63 -5.81
N GLU A 166 -23.21 5.34 -6.13
CA GLU A 166 -24.34 4.50 -6.55
C GLU A 166 -24.60 3.41 -5.49
N PRO A 167 -25.72 3.50 -4.74
CA PRO A 167 -26.15 2.38 -3.91
C PRO A 167 -26.41 1.18 -4.83
N THR A 168 -25.65 0.13 -4.67
CA THR A 168 -25.81 -1.11 -5.41
C THR A 168 -27.26 -1.56 -5.32
N ARG A 169 -28.01 -1.50 -6.43
CA ARG A 169 -29.29 -2.18 -6.54
C ARG A 169 -29.03 -3.66 -6.37
N PRO A 170 -29.68 -4.36 -5.43
CA PRO A 170 -29.58 -5.80 -5.37
C PRO A 170 -30.10 -6.33 -6.71
N LEU A 171 -29.25 -7.02 -7.47
CA LEU A 171 -29.66 -7.79 -8.63
C LEU A 171 -30.46 -8.97 -8.09
N TYR A 172 -31.78 -8.85 -8.09
CA TYR A 172 -32.64 -10.01 -7.96
C TYR A 172 -32.56 -10.80 -9.27
N ILE A 173 -31.86 -11.93 -9.22
CA ILE A 173 -31.96 -12.94 -10.27
C ILE A 173 -33.20 -13.74 -9.94
N SER A 174 -34.25 -13.55 -10.74
CA SER A 174 -35.47 -14.38 -10.75
C SER A 174 -35.19 -15.65 -11.55
#